data_9a4a7c3f1d7374f93db1b0abe91e5956
#
_entry.id   9a4a7c3f1d7374f93db1b0abe91e5956
#
_cell.length_a   1.000
_cell.length_b   1.000
_cell.length_c   1.000
_cell.angle_alpha   90.00
_cell.angle_beta   90.00
_cell.angle_gamma   90.00
#
_symmetry.space_group_name_H-M   'P 1'
#
loop_
_entity.id
_entity.type
_entity.pdbx_description
1 polymer ?
#
loop_
_entity_poly.entity_id
_entity_poly.type
_entity_poly.pdbx_seq_one_letter_code
_entity_poly.pdbx_strand_id
1 'polypeptide(L)'
;MKSFLQKLMFWKSGVPRVALVRLTGIIAAGSSPLKRGLNLDSIDPVLKKAFGMRRIKAVILVINSPGGSPVQSALIGARIRQLAKKHDVPVLAFCEDVAASGGYWLATAADEIFANNASIIGSIGVISTGFGFPQ
;
A
#
# COMPACT_ATOMS: atom_id res chain seq x y z
N MET A 1 9.56 20.32 -44.04
CA MET A 1 10.37 19.29 -43.37
C MET A 1 10.44 19.42 -41.85
N LYS A 2 10.34 20.62 -41.28
CA LYS A 2 10.30 20.82 -39.77
C LYS A 2 9.03 20.32 -39.09
N SER A 3 7.89 20.24 -39.76
CA SER A 3 6.57 19.87 -39.16
C SER A 3 6.44 18.36 -38.90
N PHE A 4 7.12 17.50 -39.67
CA PHE A 4 7.06 16.04 -39.49
C PHE A 4 7.90 15.56 -38.29
N LEU A 5 9.06 16.18 -38.08
CA LEU A 5 9.92 15.91 -36.91
C LEU A 5 9.30 16.37 -35.61
N GLN A 6 8.54 17.50 -35.61
CA GLN A 6 7.77 17.92 -34.41
C GLN A 6 6.65 16.94 -34.05
N LYS A 7 5.90 16.41 -35.04
CA LYS A 7 4.89 15.36 -34.77
C LYS A 7 5.52 14.06 -34.22
N LEU A 8 6.72 13.68 -34.69
CA LEU A 8 7.43 12.52 -34.15
C LEU A 8 7.93 12.72 -32.71
N MET A 9 8.23 13.96 -32.30
CA MET A 9 8.61 14.30 -30.92
C MET A 9 7.41 14.31 -29.96
N PHE A 10 6.20 14.66 -30.39
CA PHE A 10 4.99 14.58 -29.60
C PHE A 10 4.58 13.13 -29.28
N TRP A 11 4.93 12.17 -30.11
CA TRP A 11 4.66 10.75 -29.83
C TRP A 11 5.62 10.14 -28.78
N LYS A 12 6.68 10.85 -28.39
CA LYS A 12 7.57 10.45 -27.28
C LYS A 12 7.13 10.93 -25.91
N SER A 13 6.17 11.82 -25.80
CA SER A 13 5.55 12.23 -24.53
C SER A 13 4.45 11.23 -24.16
N GLY A 14 4.83 10.06 -23.65
CA GLY A 14 3.85 9.08 -23.21
C GLY A 14 3.08 9.59 -21.99
N VAL A 15 1.84 9.18 -21.92
CA VAL A 15 0.89 9.52 -20.87
C VAL A 15 1.48 9.21 -19.48
N PRO A 16 1.42 10.14 -18.51
CA PRO A 16 1.77 9.86 -17.12
C PRO A 16 0.86 8.76 -16.57
N ARG A 17 1.40 7.93 -15.69
CA ARG A 17 0.69 6.78 -15.11
C ARG A 17 0.59 6.91 -13.62
N VAL A 18 -0.50 6.42 -13.09
CA VAL A 18 -0.71 6.19 -11.65
C VAL A 18 -0.97 4.71 -11.47
N ALA A 19 -0.27 4.09 -10.53
CA ALA A 19 -0.52 2.70 -10.17
C ALA A 19 -1.48 2.63 -8.99
N LEU A 20 -2.42 1.71 -9.06
CA LEU A 20 -3.36 1.43 -7.98
C LEU A 20 -3.06 0.04 -7.42
N VAL A 21 -2.79 -0.03 -6.11
CA VAL A 21 -2.49 -1.26 -5.37
C VAL A 21 -3.56 -1.45 -4.30
N ARG A 22 -4.29 -2.57 -4.37
CA ARG A 22 -5.29 -2.93 -3.36
C ARG A 22 -4.67 -3.73 -2.23
N LEU A 23 -4.93 -3.28 -0.99
CA LEU A 23 -4.51 -3.91 0.25
C LEU A 23 -5.76 -4.30 1.04
N THR A 24 -6.33 -5.46 0.70
CA THR A 24 -7.64 -5.88 1.20
C THR A 24 -7.55 -7.16 2.01
N GLY A 25 -8.28 -7.22 3.12
CA GLY A 25 -8.43 -8.38 3.98
C GLY A 25 -7.48 -8.41 5.17
N ILE A 26 -7.42 -9.55 5.84
CA ILE A 26 -6.65 -9.74 7.08
C ILE A 26 -5.15 -9.85 6.76
N ILE A 27 -4.34 -9.14 7.53
CA ILE A 27 -2.88 -9.23 7.46
C ILE A 27 -2.43 -10.43 8.28
N ALA A 28 -1.83 -11.44 7.62
CA ALA A 28 -1.44 -12.68 8.28
C ALA A 28 -0.12 -13.22 7.74
N ALA A 29 0.72 -13.77 8.61
CA ALA A 29 1.90 -14.51 8.21
C ALA A 29 1.50 -15.83 7.54
N GLY A 30 2.15 -16.15 6.41
CA GLY A 30 1.92 -17.38 5.66
C GLY A 30 0.71 -17.32 4.72
N SER A 31 0.87 -17.95 3.58
CA SER A 31 -0.19 -18.17 2.59
C SER A 31 -0.60 -19.63 2.64
N SER A 32 -1.76 -19.91 3.24
CA SER A 32 -2.44 -21.19 3.00
C SER A 32 -3.28 -21.06 1.73
N PRO A 33 -3.39 -22.08 0.89
CA PRO A 33 -4.26 -22.06 -0.29
C PRO A 33 -5.72 -21.70 0.03
N LEU A 34 -6.14 -21.96 1.27
CA LEU A 34 -7.49 -21.69 1.79
C LEU A 34 -7.63 -20.35 2.51
N LYS A 35 -6.53 -19.69 2.91
CA LYS A 35 -6.54 -18.39 3.60
C LYS A 35 -5.55 -17.45 2.91
N ARG A 36 -6.05 -16.68 1.95
CA ARG A 36 -5.28 -15.60 1.30
C ARG A 36 -5.21 -14.40 2.26
N GLY A 37 -4.24 -14.44 3.18
CA GLY A 37 -3.89 -13.27 3.98
C GLY A 37 -3.00 -12.30 3.20
N LEU A 38 -3.12 -11.02 3.52
CA LEU A 38 -2.19 -10.01 3.06
C LEU A 38 -0.87 -10.17 3.82
N ASN A 39 0.22 -10.45 3.12
CA ASN A 39 1.57 -10.55 3.68
C ASN A 39 2.60 -10.03 2.70
N LEU A 40 3.86 -9.87 3.16
CA LEU A 40 4.92 -9.31 2.34
C LEU A 40 5.16 -10.14 1.07
N ASP A 41 5.19 -11.46 1.16
CA ASP A 41 5.49 -12.33 0.03
C ASP A 41 4.44 -12.19 -1.08
N SER A 42 3.17 -12.06 -0.70
CA SER A 42 2.06 -11.90 -1.65
C SER A 42 2.03 -10.51 -2.31
N ILE A 43 2.44 -9.46 -1.57
CA ILE A 43 2.29 -8.08 -2.07
C ILE A 43 3.57 -7.52 -2.69
N ASP A 44 4.76 -8.00 -2.33
CA ASP A 44 6.03 -7.46 -2.85
C ASP A 44 6.14 -7.49 -4.39
N PRO A 45 5.74 -8.55 -5.10
CA PRO A 45 5.74 -8.54 -6.56
C PRO A 45 4.81 -7.48 -7.15
N VAL A 46 3.65 -7.23 -6.51
CA VAL A 46 2.69 -6.21 -6.93
C VAL A 46 3.27 -4.81 -6.72
N LEU A 47 3.86 -4.57 -5.53
CA LEU A 47 4.52 -3.31 -5.22
C LEU A 47 5.68 -3.02 -6.18
N LYS A 48 6.56 -3.99 -6.41
CA LYS A 48 7.66 -3.84 -7.38
C LYS A 48 7.17 -3.47 -8.76
N LYS A 49 6.11 -4.13 -9.23
CA LYS A 49 5.50 -3.83 -10.53
C LYS A 49 4.91 -2.42 -10.57
N ALA A 50 4.19 -2.01 -9.51
CA ALA A 50 3.57 -0.69 -9.41
C ALA A 50 4.61 0.43 -9.45
N PHE A 51 5.62 0.37 -8.56
CA PHE A 51 6.67 1.39 -8.49
C PHE A 51 7.62 1.37 -9.69
N GLY A 52 7.82 0.20 -10.32
CA GLY A 52 8.68 0.04 -11.50
C GLY A 52 8.02 0.43 -12.82
N MET A 53 6.79 0.90 -12.84
CA MET A 53 6.09 1.28 -14.07
C MET A 53 6.78 2.48 -14.72
N ARG A 54 7.01 2.39 -16.03
CA ARG A 54 7.56 3.52 -16.78
C ARG A 54 6.64 4.73 -16.71
N ARG A 55 7.20 5.90 -16.34
CA ARG A 55 6.48 7.20 -16.20
C ARG A 55 5.43 7.19 -15.10
N ILE A 56 5.65 6.40 -14.07
CA ILE A 56 4.84 6.45 -12.85
C ILE A 56 4.94 7.85 -12.22
N LYS A 57 3.83 8.39 -11.78
CA LYS A 57 3.74 9.70 -11.12
C LYS A 57 3.27 9.61 -9.68
N ALA A 58 2.50 8.59 -9.36
CA ALA A 58 2.06 8.29 -8.01
C ALA A 58 1.68 6.81 -7.88
N VAL A 59 1.77 6.29 -6.68
CA VAL A 59 1.20 4.99 -6.32
C VAL A 59 0.05 5.24 -5.34
N ILE A 60 -1.12 4.71 -5.66
CA ILE A 60 -2.30 4.77 -4.81
C ILE A 60 -2.46 3.42 -4.11
N LEU A 61 -2.50 3.45 -2.78
CA LEU A 61 -2.86 2.32 -1.95
C LEU A 61 -4.36 2.41 -1.63
N VAL A 62 -5.13 1.44 -2.07
CA VAL A 62 -6.55 1.32 -1.70
C VAL A 62 -6.64 0.30 -0.57
N ILE A 63 -7.02 0.75 0.61
CA ILE A 63 -6.93 -0.04 1.84
C ILE A 63 -8.32 -0.38 2.34
N ASN A 64 -8.58 -1.68 2.51
CA ASN A 64 -9.78 -2.20 3.17
C ASN A 64 -9.38 -3.39 4.05
N SER A 65 -8.84 -3.10 5.23
CA SER A 65 -8.24 -4.11 6.11
C SER A 65 -8.51 -3.82 7.59
N PRO A 66 -9.00 -4.80 8.35
CA PRO A 66 -9.12 -4.69 9.80
C PRO A 66 -7.77 -4.83 10.52
N GLY A 67 -6.67 -5.08 9.78
CA GLY A 67 -5.37 -5.33 10.33
C GLY A 67 -5.04 -6.82 10.48
N GLY A 68 -4.23 -7.12 11.48
CA GLY A 68 -3.77 -8.48 11.76
C GLY A 68 -2.33 -8.49 12.28
N SER A 69 -1.45 -9.29 11.66
CA SER A 69 -0.07 -9.47 12.12
C SER A 69 0.71 -8.15 12.16
N PRO A 70 1.20 -7.71 13.33
CA PRO A 70 1.98 -6.49 13.47
C PRO A 70 3.28 -6.54 12.66
N VAL A 71 3.94 -7.71 12.66
CA VAL A 71 5.21 -7.91 11.93
C VAL A 71 4.99 -7.76 10.43
N GLN A 72 3.96 -8.38 9.87
CA GLN A 72 3.65 -8.25 8.45
C GLN A 72 3.26 -6.83 8.07
N SER A 73 2.50 -6.14 8.92
CA SER A 73 2.14 -4.73 8.73
C SER A 73 3.39 -3.84 8.68
N ALA A 74 4.32 -4.02 9.60
CA ALA A 74 5.58 -3.30 9.63
C ALA A 74 6.44 -3.58 8.39
N LEU A 75 6.57 -4.84 8.00
CA LEU A 75 7.37 -5.24 6.84
C LEU A 75 6.81 -4.67 5.53
N ILE A 76 5.49 -4.74 5.34
CA ILE A 76 4.82 -4.20 4.15
C ILE A 76 4.95 -2.67 4.13
N GLY A 77 4.69 -2.00 5.25
CA GLY A 77 4.83 -0.55 5.36
C GLY A 77 6.25 -0.07 5.06
N ALA A 78 7.25 -0.72 5.66
CA ALA A 78 8.67 -0.44 5.38
C ALA A 78 9.02 -0.66 3.89
N ARG A 79 8.47 -1.71 3.28
CA ARG A 79 8.69 -2.02 1.86
C ARG A 79 8.09 -0.97 0.94
N ILE A 80 6.89 -0.48 1.23
CA ILE A 80 6.26 0.63 0.51
C ILE A 80 7.16 1.86 0.56
N ARG A 81 7.60 2.27 1.75
CA ARG A 81 8.50 3.43 1.91
C ARG A 81 9.84 3.27 1.21
N GLN A 82 10.42 2.08 1.26
CA GLN A 82 11.66 1.76 0.55
C GLN A 82 11.51 1.95 -0.96
N LEU A 83 10.43 1.43 -1.55
CA LEU A 83 10.18 1.53 -2.99
C LEU A 83 9.84 2.97 -3.40
N ALA A 84 9.04 3.69 -2.62
CA ALA A 84 8.73 5.10 -2.83
C ALA A 84 9.99 5.95 -2.90
N LYS A 85 10.88 5.79 -1.92
CA LYS A 85 12.18 6.48 -1.89
C LYS A 85 13.08 6.08 -3.05
N LYS A 86 13.16 4.78 -3.38
CA LYS A 86 14.00 4.27 -4.48
C LYS A 86 13.61 4.84 -5.83
N HIS A 87 12.32 5.00 -6.08
CA HIS A 87 11.77 5.44 -7.37
C HIS A 87 11.40 6.93 -7.41
N ASP A 88 11.54 7.63 -6.27
CA ASP A 88 11.13 9.03 -6.11
C ASP A 88 9.66 9.25 -6.54
N VAL A 89 8.77 8.45 -5.98
CA VAL A 89 7.34 8.43 -6.35
C VAL A 89 6.49 8.62 -5.10
N PRO A 90 5.59 9.61 -5.08
CA PRO A 90 4.67 9.84 -3.97
C PRO A 90 3.66 8.69 -3.84
N VAL A 91 3.25 8.44 -2.60
CA VAL A 91 2.28 7.41 -2.24
C VAL A 91 1.07 8.07 -1.59
N LEU A 92 -0.12 7.76 -2.08
CA LEU A 92 -1.39 8.22 -1.52
C LEU A 92 -2.16 6.99 -1.00
N ALA A 93 -2.74 7.07 0.19
CA ALA A 93 -3.59 6.03 0.73
C ALA A 93 -5.06 6.47 0.68
N PHE A 94 -5.91 5.60 0.15
CA PHE A 94 -7.37 5.74 0.18
C PHE A 94 -7.95 4.60 1.02
N CYS A 95 -8.51 4.96 2.18
CA CYS A 95 -9.17 4.02 3.06
C CYS A 95 -10.63 3.84 2.62
N GLU A 96 -11.00 2.60 2.31
CA GLU A 96 -12.39 2.21 2.00
C GLU A 96 -13.19 2.05 3.31
N ASP A 97 -13.86 0.92 3.53
CA ASP A 97 -14.71 0.73 4.72
C ASP A 97 -13.92 0.71 6.02
N VAL A 98 -12.75 0.03 6.03
CA VAL A 98 -11.94 -0.13 7.22
C VAL A 98 -10.44 -0.01 6.93
N ALA A 99 -9.75 0.77 7.73
CA ALA A 99 -8.29 0.79 7.83
C ALA A 99 -7.92 0.84 9.31
N ALA A 100 -7.94 -0.33 9.95
CA ALA A 100 -7.77 -0.43 11.40
C ALA A 100 -6.53 -1.25 11.76
N SER A 101 -5.91 -0.93 12.92
CA SER A 101 -4.74 -1.64 13.43
C SER A 101 -3.62 -1.72 12.37
N GLY A 102 -3.20 -2.91 11.97
CA GLY A 102 -2.24 -3.11 10.89
C GLY A 102 -2.66 -2.46 9.57
N GLY A 103 -3.96 -2.38 9.25
CA GLY A 103 -4.48 -1.68 8.07
C GLY A 103 -4.20 -0.17 8.13
N TYR A 104 -4.36 0.45 9.31
CA TYR A 104 -3.97 1.84 9.52
C TYR A 104 -2.45 2.02 9.43
N TRP A 105 -1.67 1.08 9.97
CA TRP A 105 -0.21 1.09 9.80
C TRP A 105 0.19 1.12 8.33
N LEU A 106 -0.48 0.36 7.47
CA LEU A 106 -0.21 0.44 6.02
C LEU A 106 -0.57 1.81 5.44
N ALA A 107 -1.65 2.43 5.91
CA ALA A 107 -2.03 3.78 5.48
C ALA A 107 -0.96 4.81 5.85
N THR A 108 -0.34 4.71 7.04
CA THR A 108 0.73 5.62 7.47
C THR A 108 2.03 5.47 6.67
N ALA A 109 2.15 4.46 5.82
CA ALA A 109 3.25 4.36 4.86
C ALA A 109 3.06 5.29 3.65
N ALA A 110 1.92 5.93 3.49
CA ALA A 110 1.67 6.93 2.45
C ALA A 110 2.13 8.34 2.87
N ASP A 111 2.24 9.23 1.90
CA ASP A 111 2.54 10.65 2.13
C ASP A 111 1.27 11.41 2.52
N GLU A 112 0.11 11.00 2.00
CA GLU A 112 -1.21 11.53 2.34
C GLU A 112 -2.22 10.41 2.49
N ILE A 113 -3.19 10.58 3.43
CA ILE A 113 -4.23 9.61 3.72
C ILE A 113 -5.59 10.25 3.50
N PHE A 114 -6.42 9.59 2.70
CA PHE A 114 -7.79 9.96 2.40
C PHE A 114 -8.74 8.89 2.94
N ALA A 115 -9.83 9.31 3.57
CA ALA A 115 -10.86 8.41 4.10
C ALA A 115 -12.25 8.98 3.86
N ASN A 116 -13.24 8.13 3.75
CA ASN A 116 -14.63 8.54 3.79
C ASN A 116 -15.04 8.87 5.23
N ASN A 117 -15.99 9.78 5.43
CA ASN A 117 -16.49 10.12 6.76
C ASN A 117 -17.08 8.93 7.53
N ALA A 118 -17.51 7.89 6.82
CA ALA A 118 -18.04 6.66 7.41
C ALA A 118 -16.99 5.54 7.54
N SER A 119 -15.75 5.76 7.08
CA SER A 119 -14.68 4.76 7.21
C SER A 119 -14.30 4.55 8.68
N ILE A 120 -14.05 3.29 9.04
CA ILE A 120 -13.52 2.93 10.36
C ILE A 120 -12.00 3.04 10.33
N ILE A 121 -11.45 4.07 10.95
CA ILE A 121 -10.01 4.36 10.97
C ILE A 121 -9.51 4.33 12.41
N GLY A 122 -8.36 3.67 12.65
CA GLY A 122 -7.72 3.71 13.97
C GLY A 122 -7.34 2.35 14.51
N SER A 123 -7.75 2.04 15.76
CA SER A 123 -7.30 0.84 16.47
C SER A 123 -5.77 0.78 16.54
N ILE A 124 -5.17 1.88 17.01
CA ILE A 124 -3.72 2.06 17.05
C ILE A 124 -3.19 1.40 18.32
N GLY A 125 -2.38 0.37 18.17
CA GLY A 125 -1.70 -0.31 19.26
C GLY A 125 -1.73 -1.82 19.13
N VAL A 126 -0.87 -2.47 19.91
CA VAL A 126 -0.83 -3.93 20.07
C VAL A 126 -1.26 -4.26 21.47
N ILE A 127 -2.33 -5.02 21.62
CA ILE A 127 -2.85 -5.47 22.91
C ILE A 127 -2.49 -6.94 23.08
N SER A 128 -1.86 -7.28 24.21
CA SER A 128 -1.64 -8.65 24.63
C SER A 128 -2.38 -8.87 25.95
N THR A 129 -3.23 -9.87 25.98
CA THR A 129 -3.93 -10.29 27.22
C THR A 129 -3.19 -11.47 27.82
N GLY A 130 -3.04 -11.46 29.14
CA GLY A 130 -2.46 -12.55 29.91
C GLY A 130 -3.16 -12.70 31.26
N PHE A 131 -3.07 -13.88 31.84
CA PHE A 131 -3.53 -14.12 33.21
C PHE A 131 -2.33 -13.91 34.16
N GLY A 132 -2.50 -13.00 35.14
CA GLY A 132 -1.59 -12.85 36.26
C GLY A 132 -2.13 -13.62 37.47
N PHE A 133 -1.28 -14.36 38.15
CA PHE A 133 -1.62 -14.91 39.48
C PHE A 133 -1.07 -13.94 40.51
N PRO A 134 -1.92 -13.42 41.43
CA PRO A 134 -1.43 -12.64 42.57
C PRO A 134 -0.55 -13.54 43.44
N GLN A 135 0.64 -13.05 43.82
CA GLN A 135 1.54 -13.67 44.79
C GLN A 135 1.04 -13.45 46.20
#